data_879c5767ff6cba059b59fa41e3cfd1ba
#
_entry.id   879c5767ff6cba059b59fa41e3cfd1ba
#
_cell.length_a   1.000
_cell.length_b   1.000
_cell.length_c   1.000
_cell.angle_alpha   90.00
_cell.angle_beta   90.00
_cell.angle_gamma   90.00
#
_symmetry.space_group_name_H-M   'P 1'
#
loop_
_entity.id
_entity.type
_entity.pdbx_description
1 polymer ?
#
loop_
_entity_poly.entity_id
_entity_poly.type
_entity_poly.pdbx_seq_one_letter_code
_entity_poly.pdbx_strand_id
1 'polypeptide(L)'
;EIRLSQVSNNKSNQWVLDKFYIHKIDGLPEGSTALENPDKYGEELQVALQRSKITTSNAAIAIPVTSAIIRVVTAPLMSDEELKKAIDTDSLWENLVQLTDNLADYSIFHQVINKDTTGNTMDILFVASKLSDINSYTEIIKKGGLNAVIIDVKCFALKSAVDQVNQIAGSIEESNLTAVLEFGLDENYVMILYENNPIITDIFIRSQDRKTLTESNNQEEMDALVRRYMTQVK
;
A
#
# COMPACT_ATOMS: atom_id res chain seq x y z
N GLU A 1 4.43 10.16 11.59
CA GLU A 1 3.10 10.32 12.23
C GLU A 1 2.30 9.02 12.21
N ILE A 2 1.28 8.91 13.09
CA ILE A 2 0.32 7.80 13.12
C ILE A 2 -1.05 8.36 12.77
N ARG A 3 -1.72 7.77 11.79
CA ARG A 3 -3.09 8.11 11.39
C ARG A 3 -4.01 6.99 11.82
N LEU A 4 -5.04 7.33 12.55
CA LEU A 4 -6.04 6.40 13.07
C LEU A 4 -7.42 6.75 12.54
N SER A 5 -8.14 5.75 12.09
CA SER A 5 -9.57 5.86 11.78
C SER A 5 -10.34 4.70 12.40
N GLN A 6 -11.48 4.99 12.97
CA GLN A 6 -12.43 3.97 13.40
C GLN A 6 -13.64 4.03 12.50
N VAL A 7 -14.02 2.88 11.99
CA VAL A 7 -15.19 2.73 11.13
C VAL A 7 -16.14 1.71 11.74
N SER A 8 -17.43 1.90 11.51
CA SER A 8 -18.47 0.96 11.88
C SER A 8 -19.42 0.73 10.71
N ASN A 9 -20.27 -0.27 10.84
CA ASN A 9 -21.29 -0.56 9.86
C ASN A 9 -22.64 -0.11 10.42
N ASN A 10 -23.36 0.73 9.69
CA ASN A 10 -24.68 1.18 10.10
C ASN A 10 -25.75 0.10 9.82
N LYS A 11 -26.99 0.36 10.24
CA LYS A 11 -28.12 -0.57 10.04
C LYS A 11 -28.44 -0.87 8.58
N SER A 12 -27.99 -0.01 7.66
CA SER A 12 -28.14 -0.17 6.20
C SER A 12 -26.94 -0.85 5.56
N ASN A 13 -26.06 -1.45 6.35
CA ASN A 13 -24.82 -2.09 5.91
C ASN A 13 -23.85 -1.15 5.17
N GLN A 14 -23.84 0.13 5.54
CA GLN A 14 -22.93 1.13 4.98
C GLN A 14 -21.82 1.44 5.99
N TRP A 15 -20.62 1.61 5.50
CA TRP A 15 -19.47 2.03 6.31
C TRP A 15 -19.62 3.50 6.72
N VAL A 16 -19.40 3.75 8.01
CA VAL A 16 -19.43 5.08 8.61
C VAL A 16 -18.09 5.33 9.30
N LEU A 17 -17.49 6.49 9.03
CA LEU A 17 -16.32 6.96 9.76
C LEU A 17 -16.76 7.53 11.11
N ASP A 18 -16.46 6.80 12.19
CA ASP A 18 -16.80 7.22 13.56
C ASP A 18 -15.78 8.20 14.15
N LYS A 19 -14.50 7.94 13.88
CA LYS A 19 -13.39 8.73 14.41
C LYS A 19 -12.24 8.80 13.41
N PHE A 20 -11.57 9.93 13.41
CA PHE A 20 -10.32 10.16 12.70
C PHE A 20 -9.36 10.94 13.59
N TYR A 21 -8.11 10.52 13.67
CA TYR A 21 -7.11 11.16 14.50
C TYR A 21 -5.72 11.05 13.86
N ILE A 22 -4.97 12.15 13.92
CA ILE A 22 -3.58 12.19 13.48
C ILE A 22 -2.71 12.47 14.71
N HIS A 23 -1.76 11.59 14.96
CA HIS A 23 -0.78 11.70 16.02
C HIS A 23 0.61 11.97 15.43
N LYS A 24 1.20 13.10 15.80
CA LYS A 24 2.58 13.42 15.45
C LYS A 24 3.51 12.77 16.46
N ILE A 25 4.59 12.17 15.97
CA ILE A 25 5.63 11.57 16.79
C ILE A 25 6.78 12.57 16.86
N ASP A 26 7.13 12.98 18.06
CA ASP A 26 8.26 13.87 18.29
C ASP A 26 9.53 13.07 18.63
N GLY A 27 10.69 13.67 18.34
CA GLY A 27 12.00 13.13 18.75
C GLY A 27 12.54 12.01 17.83
N LEU A 28 11.94 11.76 16.67
CA LEU A 28 12.52 10.92 15.63
C LEU A 28 13.23 11.76 14.57
N PRO A 29 14.38 11.28 14.04
CA PRO A 29 15.01 11.91 12.88
C PRO A 29 14.05 11.95 11.68
N GLU A 30 14.23 12.96 10.82
CA GLU A 30 13.48 13.06 9.58
C GLU A 30 13.69 11.82 8.69
N GLY A 31 12.63 11.27 8.13
CA GLY A 31 12.68 10.06 7.31
C GLY A 31 12.72 8.75 8.10
N SER A 32 12.68 8.79 9.44
CA SER A 32 12.61 7.57 10.25
C SER A 32 11.35 6.76 9.98
N THR A 33 11.53 5.46 9.82
CA THR A 33 10.44 4.51 9.55
C THR A 33 9.98 3.78 10.83
N ALA A 34 8.81 3.17 10.76
CA ALA A 34 8.29 2.35 11.85
C ALA A 34 9.14 1.09 12.06
N LEU A 35 9.71 0.52 11.00
CA LEU A 35 10.58 -0.66 11.08
C LEU A 35 11.93 -0.37 11.75
N GLU A 36 12.45 0.84 11.60
CA GLU A 36 13.69 1.27 12.27
C GLU A 36 13.48 1.60 13.75
N ASN A 37 12.25 1.97 14.14
CA ASN A 37 11.93 2.44 15.49
C ASN A 37 10.65 1.76 16.06
N PRO A 38 10.55 0.43 16.03
CA PRO A 38 9.30 -0.28 16.34
C PRO A 38 8.80 -0.01 17.77
N ASP A 39 9.71 0.10 18.72
CA ASP A 39 9.36 0.38 20.12
C ASP A 39 8.72 1.74 20.28
N LYS A 40 9.33 2.77 19.71
CA LYS A 40 8.82 4.13 19.78
C LYS A 40 7.44 4.24 19.13
N TYR A 41 7.27 3.63 17.94
CA TYR A 41 5.95 3.62 17.28
C TYR A 41 4.89 2.88 18.08
N GLY A 42 5.23 1.77 18.74
CA GLY A 42 4.30 1.04 19.61
C GLY A 42 3.85 1.87 20.82
N GLU A 43 4.77 2.58 21.48
CA GLU A 43 4.47 3.47 22.59
C GLU A 43 3.60 4.66 22.15
N GLU A 44 3.96 5.30 21.06
CA GLU A 44 3.20 6.43 20.50
C GLU A 44 1.82 6.01 20.00
N LEU A 45 1.66 4.76 19.53
CA LEU A 45 0.37 4.20 19.17
C LEU A 45 -0.55 4.08 20.40
N GLN A 46 -0.04 3.66 21.56
CA GLN A 46 -0.81 3.66 22.82
C GLN A 46 -1.30 5.07 23.17
N VAL A 47 -0.41 6.05 23.09
CA VAL A 47 -0.76 7.46 23.36
C VAL A 47 -1.83 7.94 22.36
N ALA A 48 -1.66 7.64 21.08
CA ALA A 48 -2.60 8.01 20.04
C ALA A 48 -3.99 7.41 20.27
N LEU A 49 -4.06 6.13 20.65
CA LEU A 49 -5.31 5.45 20.97
C LEU A 49 -6.03 6.05 22.18
N GLN A 50 -5.29 6.37 23.23
CA GLN A 50 -5.86 7.05 24.40
C GLN A 50 -6.43 8.43 24.03
N ARG A 51 -5.70 9.22 23.25
CA ARG A 51 -6.11 10.58 22.83
C ARG A 51 -7.30 10.56 21.87
N SER A 52 -7.31 9.62 20.93
CA SER A 52 -8.38 9.48 19.94
C SER A 52 -9.68 8.91 20.50
N LYS A 53 -9.61 8.29 21.70
CA LYS A 53 -10.73 7.56 22.32
C LYS A 53 -11.30 6.46 21.39
N ILE A 54 -10.46 5.84 20.58
CA ILE A 54 -10.81 4.67 19.78
C ILE A 54 -11.06 3.49 20.73
N THR A 55 -12.11 2.72 20.47
CA THR A 55 -12.59 1.67 21.37
C THR A 55 -12.51 0.26 20.79
N THR A 56 -12.23 0.13 19.50
CA THR A 56 -12.04 -1.19 18.86
C THR A 56 -10.68 -1.77 19.23
N SER A 57 -10.62 -3.11 19.33
CA SER A 57 -9.38 -3.84 19.56
C SER A 57 -8.78 -4.44 18.27
N ASN A 58 -9.57 -4.55 17.20
CA ASN A 58 -9.10 -5.08 15.94
C ASN A 58 -8.67 -3.93 15.01
N ALA A 59 -7.53 -4.12 14.34
CA ALA A 59 -6.95 -3.13 13.44
C ALA A 59 -6.66 -3.74 12.07
N ALA A 60 -6.99 -2.99 11.03
CA ALA A 60 -6.41 -3.15 9.71
C ALA A 60 -5.26 -2.13 9.56
N ILE A 61 -4.16 -2.55 8.97
CA ILE A 61 -3.01 -1.68 8.72
C ILE A 61 -2.62 -1.73 7.25
N ALA A 62 -2.27 -0.59 6.70
CA ALA A 62 -1.69 -0.46 5.37
C ALA A 62 -0.19 -0.20 5.52
N ILE A 63 0.64 -1.16 5.09
CA ILE A 63 2.09 -1.01 5.09
C ILE A 63 2.56 -0.23 3.87
N PRO A 64 3.74 0.43 3.93
CA PRO A 64 4.30 1.16 2.80
C PRO A 64 4.49 0.29 1.56
N VAL A 65 4.38 0.88 0.37
CA VAL A 65 4.65 0.20 -0.92
C VAL A 65 6.09 -0.31 -0.97
N THR A 66 7.03 0.42 -0.35
CA THR A 66 8.44 0.03 -0.23
C THR A 66 8.69 -1.23 0.61
N SER A 67 7.71 -1.65 1.43
CA SER A 67 7.75 -2.90 2.19
C SER A 67 7.23 -4.11 1.40
N ALA A 68 6.88 -3.92 0.12
CA ALA A 68 6.38 -4.98 -0.74
C ALA A 68 7.06 -4.99 -2.10
N ILE A 69 7.24 -6.18 -2.65
CA ILE A 69 7.62 -6.41 -4.04
C ILE A 69 6.32 -6.63 -4.81
N ILE A 70 6.02 -5.78 -5.76
CA ILE A 70 4.81 -5.85 -6.57
C ILE A 70 5.23 -5.99 -8.02
N ARG A 71 4.80 -7.06 -8.68
CA ARG A 71 5.12 -7.34 -10.08
C ARG A 71 3.94 -7.97 -10.80
N VAL A 72 3.82 -7.68 -12.08
CA VAL A 72 3.01 -8.47 -13.00
C VAL A 72 3.96 -9.38 -13.76
N VAL A 73 3.74 -10.68 -13.69
CA VAL A 73 4.55 -11.71 -14.36
C VAL A 73 3.70 -12.47 -15.35
N THR A 74 4.25 -12.71 -16.53
CA THR A 74 3.58 -13.51 -17.57
C THR A 74 4.05 -14.95 -17.47
N ALA A 75 3.09 -15.86 -17.34
CA ALA A 75 3.28 -17.32 -17.29
C ALA A 75 2.57 -18.01 -18.45
N PRO A 76 2.93 -19.26 -18.79
CA PRO A 76 2.12 -20.08 -19.66
C PRO A 76 0.69 -20.23 -19.13
N LEU A 77 -0.29 -20.31 -20.02
CA LEU A 77 -1.68 -20.52 -19.63
C LEU A 77 -1.82 -21.87 -18.92
N MET A 78 -2.35 -21.85 -17.72
CA MET A 78 -2.56 -23.02 -16.88
C MET A 78 -4.00 -23.07 -16.39
N SER A 79 -4.49 -24.27 -16.13
CA SER A 79 -5.69 -24.47 -15.34
C SER A 79 -5.45 -24.08 -13.87
N ASP A 80 -6.51 -23.87 -13.12
CA ASP A 80 -6.39 -23.48 -11.71
C ASP A 80 -5.70 -24.58 -10.88
N GLU A 81 -5.85 -25.87 -11.26
CA GLU A 81 -5.16 -26.99 -10.60
C GLU A 81 -3.67 -27.02 -10.91
N GLU A 82 -3.28 -26.74 -12.17
CA GLU A 82 -1.88 -26.68 -12.59
C GLU A 82 -1.19 -25.48 -11.93
N LEU A 83 -1.85 -24.32 -11.93
CA LEU A 83 -1.34 -23.12 -11.26
C LEU A 83 -1.11 -23.38 -9.77
N LYS A 84 -2.09 -23.99 -9.09
CA LYS A 84 -1.95 -24.35 -7.68
C LYS A 84 -0.75 -25.24 -7.43
N LYS A 85 -0.55 -26.30 -8.24
CA LYS A 85 0.62 -27.18 -8.10
C LYS A 85 1.93 -26.45 -8.32
N ALA A 86 1.99 -25.58 -9.32
CA ALA A 86 3.19 -24.80 -9.63
C ALA A 86 3.56 -23.82 -8.50
N ILE A 87 2.55 -23.29 -7.80
CA ILE A 87 2.73 -22.44 -6.62
C ILE A 87 3.15 -23.26 -5.40
N ASP A 88 2.46 -24.39 -5.14
CA ASP A 88 2.76 -25.25 -3.98
C ASP A 88 4.18 -25.84 -4.01
N THR A 89 4.80 -25.89 -5.18
CA THR A 89 6.19 -26.34 -5.36
C THR A 89 7.21 -25.22 -5.49
N ASP A 90 6.80 -23.96 -5.28
CA ASP A 90 7.60 -22.74 -5.45
C ASP A 90 8.23 -22.54 -6.84
N SER A 91 8.12 -23.55 -7.72
CA SER A 91 8.77 -23.59 -9.04
C SER A 91 8.33 -22.44 -9.95
N LEU A 92 7.09 -21.95 -9.79
CA LEU A 92 6.59 -20.81 -10.55
C LEU A 92 7.34 -19.53 -10.21
N TRP A 93 7.49 -19.25 -8.92
CA TRP A 93 8.08 -18.00 -8.45
C TRP A 93 9.60 -18.00 -8.64
N GLU A 94 10.27 -19.12 -8.42
CA GLU A 94 11.73 -19.23 -8.67
C GLU A 94 12.09 -18.90 -10.11
N ASN A 95 11.23 -19.28 -11.07
CA ASN A 95 11.46 -19.02 -12.49
C ASN A 95 11.06 -17.60 -12.93
N LEU A 96 9.99 -17.06 -12.37
CA LEU A 96 9.39 -15.81 -12.84
C LEU A 96 9.79 -14.57 -12.01
N VAL A 97 10.13 -14.77 -10.73
CA VAL A 97 10.45 -13.68 -9.81
C VAL A 97 11.83 -13.90 -9.22
N GLN A 98 12.82 -13.20 -9.75
CA GLN A 98 14.17 -13.24 -9.18
C GLN A 98 14.20 -12.45 -7.88
N LEU A 99 13.96 -13.11 -6.75
CA LEU A 99 14.16 -12.55 -5.42
C LEU A 99 15.61 -12.72 -4.99
N THR A 100 16.09 -11.78 -4.19
CA THR A 100 17.47 -11.83 -3.65
C THR A 100 17.59 -12.78 -2.46
N ASP A 101 16.47 -13.00 -1.76
CA ASP A 101 16.38 -13.84 -0.56
C ASP A 101 15.53 -15.09 -0.86
N ASN A 102 15.50 -16.03 0.10
CA ASN A 102 14.70 -17.24 -0.03
C ASN A 102 13.19 -16.91 -0.05
N LEU A 103 12.44 -17.56 -0.93
CA LEU A 103 10.96 -17.44 -0.99
C LEU A 103 10.29 -17.69 0.36
N ALA A 104 10.83 -18.63 1.16
CA ALA A 104 10.33 -18.93 2.50
C ALA A 104 10.40 -17.75 3.48
N ASP A 105 11.18 -16.71 3.18
CA ASP A 105 11.29 -15.50 4.01
C ASP A 105 10.20 -14.47 3.69
N TYR A 106 9.32 -14.78 2.73
CA TYR A 106 8.26 -13.88 2.28
C TYR A 106 6.87 -14.44 2.52
N SER A 107 5.95 -13.55 2.81
CA SER A 107 4.51 -13.79 2.63
C SER A 107 4.14 -13.40 1.21
N ILE A 108 3.63 -14.35 0.44
CA ILE A 108 3.33 -14.17 -0.98
C ILE A 108 1.82 -14.17 -1.17
N PHE A 109 1.33 -13.17 -1.89
CA PHE A 109 -0.02 -13.11 -2.45
C PHE A 109 0.08 -13.09 -3.97
N HIS A 110 -0.87 -13.73 -4.63
CA HIS A 110 -0.95 -13.73 -6.09
C HIS A 110 -2.41 -13.66 -6.56
N GLN A 111 -2.60 -13.11 -7.75
CA GLN A 111 -3.90 -13.05 -8.41
C GLN A 111 -3.70 -13.13 -9.93
N VAL A 112 -4.42 -14.03 -10.60
CA VAL A 112 -4.50 -14.01 -12.06
C VAL A 112 -5.32 -12.81 -12.49
N ILE A 113 -4.71 -11.93 -13.29
CA ILE A 113 -5.31 -10.66 -13.69
C ILE A 113 -5.73 -10.66 -15.17
N ASN A 114 -5.12 -11.53 -15.98
CA ASN A 114 -5.46 -11.68 -17.38
C ASN A 114 -5.20 -13.11 -17.85
N LYS A 115 -6.01 -13.62 -18.80
CA LYS A 115 -5.79 -14.88 -19.49
C LYS A 115 -5.91 -14.65 -21.00
N ASP A 116 -4.79 -14.76 -21.72
CA ASP A 116 -4.74 -14.72 -23.18
C ASP A 116 -4.75 -16.13 -23.75
N THR A 117 -5.91 -16.59 -24.16
CA THR A 117 -6.09 -17.93 -24.77
C THR A 117 -5.45 -18.02 -26.15
N THR A 118 -5.30 -16.90 -26.87
CA THR A 118 -4.70 -16.86 -28.20
C THR A 118 -3.18 -16.95 -28.12
N GLY A 119 -2.58 -16.22 -27.20
CA GLY A 119 -1.15 -16.25 -26.91
C GLY A 119 -0.72 -17.42 -26.03
N ASN A 120 -1.67 -18.19 -25.49
CA ASN A 120 -1.43 -19.27 -24.53
C ASN A 120 -0.63 -18.82 -23.30
N THR A 121 -0.96 -17.62 -22.80
CA THR A 121 -0.32 -17.00 -21.64
C THR A 121 -1.34 -16.48 -20.65
N MET A 122 -0.88 -16.22 -19.43
CA MET A 122 -1.65 -15.51 -18.42
C MET A 122 -0.75 -14.55 -17.64
N ASP A 123 -1.32 -13.44 -17.20
CA ASP A 123 -0.64 -12.48 -16.36
C ASP A 123 -1.07 -12.65 -14.91
N ILE A 124 -0.09 -12.69 -14.03
CA ILE A 124 -0.29 -12.92 -12.60
C ILE A 124 0.29 -11.71 -11.86
N LEU A 125 -0.54 -11.05 -11.07
CA LEU A 125 -0.09 -10.11 -10.07
C LEU A 125 0.59 -10.90 -8.95
N PHE A 126 1.84 -10.59 -8.71
CA PHE A 126 2.64 -11.14 -7.63
C PHE A 126 2.93 -10.04 -6.61
N VAL A 127 2.64 -10.30 -5.35
CA VAL A 127 2.92 -9.40 -4.24
C VAL A 127 3.62 -10.18 -3.14
N ALA A 128 4.79 -9.73 -2.73
CA ALA A 128 5.55 -10.36 -1.66
C ALA A 128 6.04 -9.33 -0.65
N SER A 129 5.94 -9.63 0.63
CA SER A 129 6.50 -8.82 1.72
C SER A 129 7.30 -9.71 2.65
N LYS A 130 8.43 -9.21 3.16
CA LYS A 130 9.26 -9.97 4.10
C LYS A 130 8.48 -10.30 5.36
N LEU A 131 8.54 -11.55 5.79
CA LEU A 131 7.91 -11.99 7.04
C LEU A 131 8.46 -11.24 8.26
N SER A 132 9.74 -10.87 8.24
CA SER A 132 10.35 -10.01 9.26
C SER A 132 9.64 -8.68 9.40
N ASP A 133 9.32 -8.03 8.28
CA ASP A 133 8.67 -6.72 8.26
C ASP A 133 7.22 -6.82 8.72
N ILE A 134 6.49 -7.83 8.21
CA ILE A 134 5.12 -8.13 8.64
C ILE A 134 5.06 -8.38 10.15
N ASN A 135 6.00 -9.16 10.69
CA ASN A 135 6.08 -9.43 12.12
C ASN A 135 6.38 -8.16 12.92
N SER A 136 7.30 -7.31 12.44
CA SER A 136 7.62 -6.04 13.09
C SER A 136 6.41 -5.10 13.14
N TYR A 137 5.66 -4.97 12.04
CA TYR A 137 4.41 -4.19 12.04
C TYR A 137 3.37 -4.79 12.98
N THR A 138 3.25 -6.11 13.01
CA THR A 138 2.32 -6.82 13.92
C THR A 138 2.67 -6.56 15.38
N GLU A 139 3.95 -6.60 15.74
CA GLU A 139 4.40 -6.32 17.10
C GLU A 139 4.18 -4.85 17.50
N ILE A 140 4.36 -3.89 16.59
CA ILE A 140 4.01 -2.48 16.83
C ILE A 140 2.52 -2.34 17.18
N ILE A 141 1.65 -2.96 16.38
CA ILE A 141 0.19 -2.93 16.60
C ILE A 141 -0.18 -3.58 17.93
N LYS A 142 0.41 -4.73 18.23
CA LYS A 142 0.20 -5.47 19.49
C LYS A 142 0.71 -4.68 20.71
N LYS A 143 1.88 -4.05 20.61
CA LYS A 143 2.42 -3.16 21.66
C LYS A 143 1.51 -1.97 21.90
N GLY A 144 0.85 -1.46 20.85
CA GLY A 144 -0.20 -0.45 20.97
C GLY A 144 -1.47 -0.93 21.67
N GLY A 145 -1.64 -2.24 21.89
CA GLY A 145 -2.82 -2.84 22.54
C GLY A 145 -3.92 -3.25 21.54
N LEU A 146 -3.58 -3.41 20.28
CA LEU A 146 -4.50 -3.82 19.21
C LEU A 146 -4.12 -5.19 18.64
N ASN A 147 -5.08 -5.84 17.97
CA ASN A 147 -4.87 -7.04 17.17
C ASN A 147 -4.82 -6.66 15.69
N ALA A 148 -3.71 -6.93 15.02
CA ALA A 148 -3.63 -6.81 13.57
C ALA A 148 -4.42 -7.98 12.94
N VAL A 149 -5.57 -7.68 12.35
CA VAL A 149 -6.43 -8.69 11.68
C VAL A 149 -6.32 -8.64 10.17
N ILE A 150 -5.89 -7.51 9.63
CA ILE A 150 -5.62 -7.31 8.20
C ILE A 150 -4.32 -6.52 8.08
N ILE A 151 -3.42 -7.01 7.22
CA ILE A 151 -2.26 -6.27 6.75
C ILE A 151 -2.38 -6.19 5.23
N ASP A 152 -2.44 -4.99 4.70
CA ASP A 152 -2.53 -4.73 3.27
C ASP A 152 -1.40 -3.78 2.84
N VAL A 153 -1.10 -3.72 1.56
CA VAL A 153 -0.16 -2.72 1.04
C VAL A 153 -0.92 -1.45 0.69
N LYS A 154 -0.38 -0.31 1.05
CA LYS A 154 -1.01 1.01 0.93
C LYS A 154 -1.61 1.29 -0.46
N CYS A 155 -0.93 0.88 -1.53
CA CYS A 155 -1.44 1.09 -2.89
C CYS A 155 -2.74 0.32 -3.17
N PHE A 156 -2.92 -0.89 -2.64
CA PHE A 156 -4.16 -1.66 -2.82
C PHE A 156 -5.29 -1.12 -1.94
N ALA A 157 -4.99 -0.69 -0.73
CA ALA A 157 -5.94 0.02 0.11
C ALA A 157 -6.42 1.32 -0.56
N LEU A 158 -5.50 2.07 -1.18
CA LEU A 158 -5.83 3.28 -1.93
C LEU A 158 -6.65 2.97 -3.19
N LYS A 159 -6.30 1.90 -3.94
CA LYS A 159 -7.12 1.41 -5.06
C LYS A 159 -8.56 1.13 -4.62
N SER A 160 -8.71 0.39 -3.53
CA SER A 160 -10.04 0.06 -2.99
C SER A 160 -10.84 1.31 -2.61
N ALA A 161 -10.18 2.35 -2.09
CA ALA A 161 -10.81 3.63 -1.79
C ALA A 161 -11.25 4.36 -3.07
N VAL A 162 -10.44 4.36 -4.12
CA VAL A 162 -10.77 4.96 -5.42
C VAL A 162 -11.98 4.25 -6.04
N ASP A 163 -12.01 2.91 -6.00
CA ASP A 163 -13.14 2.13 -6.50
C ASP A 163 -14.45 2.51 -5.77
N GLN A 164 -14.41 2.69 -4.45
CA GLN A 164 -15.55 3.12 -3.66
C GLN A 164 -16.00 4.55 -4.02
N VAL A 165 -15.08 5.48 -4.19
CA VAL A 165 -15.38 6.85 -4.59
C VAL A 165 -16.05 6.87 -5.96
N ASN A 166 -15.53 6.14 -6.94
CA ASN A 166 -16.09 6.03 -8.27
C ASN A 166 -17.51 5.44 -8.26
N GLN A 167 -17.72 4.40 -7.44
CA GLN A 167 -19.04 3.79 -7.27
C GLN A 167 -20.06 4.77 -6.67
N ILE A 168 -19.68 5.54 -5.64
CA ILE A 168 -20.55 6.52 -4.99
C ILE A 168 -20.84 7.70 -5.92
N ALA A 169 -19.83 8.17 -6.67
CA ALA A 169 -19.99 9.30 -7.58
C ALA A 169 -20.82 8.96 -8.83
N GLY A 170 -21.14 7.68 -9.05
CA GLY A 170 -21.80 7.23 -10.28
C GLY A 170 -20.94 7.45 -11.53
N SER A 171 -19.66 7.69 -11.35
CA SER A 171 -18.67 7.94 -12.41
C SER A 171 -18.21 6.62 -13.03
N ILE A 172 -19.12 5.70 -13.28
CA ILE A 172 -18.85 4.52 -14.09
C ILE A 172 -18.94 4.96 -15.56
N GLU A 173 -18.11 5.91 -15.94
CA GLU A 173 -17.69 5.94 -17.32
C GLU A 173 -16.70 4.78 -17.49
N GLU A 174 -16.90 3.98 -18.50
CA GLU A 174 -16.12 2.81 -18.89
C GLU A 174 -14.68 3.17 -19.33
N SER A 175 -14.03 4.14 -18.68
CA SER A 175 -12.62 4.34 -18.91
C SER A 175 -11.86 3.26 -18.11
N ASN A 176 -11.43 2.23 -18.82
CA ASN A 176 -10.61 1.13 -18.29
C ASN A 176 -9.25 1.61 -17.76
N LEU A 177 -9.03 2.92 -17.66
CA LEU A 177 -7.76 3.53 -17.27
C LEU A 177 -7.99 4.58 -16.17
N THR A 178 -7.43 4.32 -14.99
CA THR A 178 -7.43 5.26 -13.87
C THR A 178 -5.99 5.46 -13.39
N ALA A 179 -5.58 6.71 -13.21
CA ALA A 179 -4.29 7.04 -12.62
C ALA A 179 -4.50 7.57 -11.20
N VAL A 180 -3.77 7.01 -10.25
CA VAL A 180 -3.71 7.46 -8.85
C VAL A 180 -2.32 7.98 -8.58
N LEU A 181 -2.22 9.25 -8.21
CA LEU A 181 -0.98 9.91 -7.85
C LEU A 181 -0.93 10.04 -6.32
N GLU A 182 -0.02 9.32 -5.69
CA GLU A 182 0.37 9.54 -4.30
C GLU A 182 1.54 10.52 -4.27
N PHE A 183 1.32 11.66 -3.64
CA PHE A 183 2.31 12.71 -3.48
C PHE A 183 2.37 13.10 -2.00
N GLY A 184 3.13 12.33 -1.23
CA GLY A 184 3.16 12.41 0.23
C GLY A 184 4.54 12.73 0.80
N LEU A 185 4.61 12.83 2.13
CA LEU A 185 5.86 13.06 2.84
C LEU A 185 6.78 11.82 2.78
N ASP A 186 6.20 10.64 2.88
CA ASP A 186 6.95 9.39 3.05
C ASP A 186 7.08 8.62 1.73
N GLU A 187 6.04 8.60 0.93
CA GLU A 187 5.99 7.85 -0.33
C GLU A 187 5.45 8.72 -1.45
N ASN A 188 6.00 8.50 -2.65
CA ASN A 188 5.58 9.19 -3.85
C ASN A 188 5.60 8.20 -5.01
N TYR A 189 4.43 7.92 -5.57
CA TYR A 189 4.31 6.98 -6.69
C TYR A 189 3.09 7.30 -7.55
N VAL A 190 3.13 6.82 -8.77
CA VAL A 190 1.96 6.75 -9.66
C VAL A 190 1.53 5.29 -9.73
N MET A 191 0.25 5.05 -9.49
CA MET A 191 -0.39 3.79 -9.76
C MET A 191 -1.35 3.97 -10.93
N ILE A 192 -1.12 3.26 -12.01
CA ILE A 192 -2.00 3.23 -13.18
C ILE A 192 -2.80 1.93 -13.09
N LEU A 193 -4.10 2.06 -13.12
CA LEU A 193 -5.03 0.94 -13.18
C LEU A 193 -5.55 0.84 -14.61
N TYR A 194 -5.14 -0.20 -15.31
CA TYR A 194 -5.65 -0.53 -16.63
C TYR A 194 -6.38 -1.86 -16.57
N GLU A 195 -7.65 -1.89 -16.95
CA GLU A 195 -8.49 -3.08 -16.82
C GLU A 195 -8.37 -3.74 -15.43
N ASN A 196 -8.34 -2.92 -14.40
CA ASN A 196 -8.17 -3.32 -13.00
C ASN A 196 -6.77 -3.86 -12.63
N ASN A 197 -5.81 -3.81 -13.54
CA ASN A 197 -4.43 -4.26 -13.31
C ASN A 197 -3.57 -3.10 -12.84
N PRO A 198 -2.92 -3.19 -11.66
CA PRO A 198 -2.09 -2.13 -11.14
C PRO A 198 -0.68 -2.14 -11.76
N ILE A 199 -0.27 -1.01 -12.30
CA ILE A 199 1.11 -0.72 -12.66
C ILE A 199 1.57 0.40 -11.74
N ILE A 200 2.64 0.16 -10.98
CA ILE A 200 3.14 1.11 -9.99
C ILE A 200 4.55 1.54 -10.39
N THR A 201 4.78 2.84 -10.39
CA THR A 201 6.11 3.42 -10.60
C THR A 201 6.38 4.50 -9.55
N ASP A 202 7.58 4.47 -8.98
CA ASP A 202 7.99 5.45 -7.99
C ASP A 202 8.27 6.82 -8.63
N ILE A 203 7.97 7.88 -7.88
CA ILE A 203 8.39 9.24 -8.17
C ILE A 203 9.51 9.58 -7.21
N PHE A 204 10.73 9.77 -7.74
CA PHE A 204 11.84 10.17 -6.91
C PHE A 204 11.80 11.67 -6.62
N ILE A 205 11.58 12.04 -5.34
CA ILE A 205 11.62 13.42 -4.86
C ILE A 205 12.85 13.60 -3.96
N ARG A 206 13.70 14.57 -4.30
CA ARG A 206 14.89 14.89 -3.50
C ARG A 206 14.47 15.40 -2.12
N SER A 207 15.20 15.04 -1.08
CA SER A 207 14.89 15.48 0.30
C SER A 207 14.78 17.00 0.44
N GLN A 208 15.67 17.77 -0.22
CA GLN A 208 15.62 19.22 -0.22
C GLN A 208 14.33 19.76 -0.85
N ASP A 209 13.89 19.18 -1.95
CA ASP A 209 12.67 19.59 -2.65
C ASP A 209 11.43 19.22 -1.84
N ARG A 210 11.45 18.06 -1.17
CA ARG A 210 10.39 17.64 -0.24
C ARG A 210 10.22 18.66 0.88
N LYS A 211 11.33 19.09 1.48
CA LYS A 211 11.32 20.12 2.51
C LYS A 211 10.72 21.44 2.01
N THR A 212 11.11 21.89 0.83
CA THR A 212 10.52 23.07 0.19
C THR A 212 9.02 22.91 -0.03
N LEU A 213 8.56 21.76 -0.54
CA LEU A 213 7.13 21.48 -0.77
C LEU A 213 6.29 21.46 0.52
N THR A 214 6.89 21.15 1.66
CA THR A 214 6.17 21.03 2.95
C THR A 214 6.29 22.25 3.83
N GLU A 215 7.36 23.03 3.72
CA GLU A 215 7.68 24.13 4.65
C GLU A 215 7.69 25.51 3.98
N SER A 216 7.82 25.59 2.65
CA SER A 216 7.87 26.88 1.95
C SER A 216 6.49 27.54 1.92
N ASN A 217 6.47 28.86 2.13
CA ASN A 217 5.31 29.70 1.89
C ASN A 217 5.35 30.37 0.49
N ASN A 218 6.35 30.04 -0.33
CA ASN A 218 6.50 30.58 -1.69
C ASN A 218 5.78 29.69 -2.69
N GLN A 219 4.58 30.11 -3.10
CA GLN A 219 3.75 29.37 -4.05
C GLN A 219 4.43 29.15 -5.40
N GLU A 220 5.15 30.15 -5.93
CA GLU A 220 5.82 30.03 -7.23
C GLU A 220 6.92 28.96 -7.23
N GLU A 221 7.67 28.87 -6.13
CA GLU A 221 8.71 27.86 -5.93
C GLU A 221 8.10 26.46 -5.84
N MET A 222 7.02 26.31 -5.06
CA MET A 222 6.29 25.05 -4.94
C MET A 222 5.71 24.61 -6.28
N ASP A 223 5.08 25.51 -7.03
CA ASP A 223 4.52 25.22 -8.35
C ASP A 223 5.60 24.80 -9.36
N ALA A 224 6.77 25.42 -9.33
CA ALA A 224 7.90 25.05 -10.18
C ALA A 224 8.41 23.64 -9.87
N LEU A 225 8.49 23.29 -8.57
CA LEU A 225 8.86 21.96 -8.12
C LEU A 225 7.84 20.90 -8.55
N VAL A 226 6.55 21.15 -8.31
CA VAL A 226 5.47 20.25 -8.73
C VAL A 226 5.53 20.00 -10.24
N ARG A 227 5.63 21.05 -11.06
CA ARG A 227 5.77 20.91 -12.52
C ARG A 227 6.96 20.07 -12.92
N ARG A 228 8.12 20.24 -12.26
CA ARG A 228 9.32 19.44 -12.53
C ARG A 228 9.08 17.95 -12.25
N TYR A 229 8.41 17.61 -11.12
CA TYR A 229 8.13 16.22 -10.79
C TYR A 229 7.02 15.61 -11.64
N MET A 230 6.03 16.40 -12.04
CA MET A 230 5.00 15.95 -12.98
C MET A 230 5.55 15.54 -14.35
N THR A 231 6.76 15.99 -14.72
CA THR A 231 7.42 15.51 -15.96
C THR A 231 7.93 14.06 -15.84
N GLN A 232 8.07 13.52 -14.61
CA GLN A 232 8.43 12.12 -14.42
C GLN A 232 7.24 11.17 -14.63
N VAL A 233 6.02 11.72 -14.64
CA VAL A 233 4.76 10.96 -14.81
C VAL A 233 4.35 10.87 -16.28
N LYS A 234 4.99 11.63 -17.17
CA LYS A 234 4.75 11.61 -18.61
C LYS A 234 5.54 10.51 -19.29
#